data_7de3b11e86822f387aff4f45210adab2
#
_entry.id   7de3b11e86822f387aff4f45210adab2
#
_cell.length_a   1.000
_cell.length_b   1.000
_cell.length_c   1.000
_cell.angle_alpha   90.00
_cell.angle_beta   90.00
_cell.angle_gamma   90.00
#
_symmetry.space_group_name_H-M   'P 1'
#
loop_
_entity.id
_entity.type
_entity.pdbx_description
1 polymer ?
#
loop_
_entity_poly.entity_id
_entity_poly.type
_entity_poly.pdbx_seq_one_letter_code
_entity_poly.pdbx_strand_id
1 'polypeptide(L)' 'MNQDQIAGKWKQLKGEAKVMWGKLTDDELDQAQGQAEKLAALIQERYGKTKEEAQTEVRKFFD' A
#
# COMPACT_ATOMS: atom_id res chain seq x y z
N MET A 1 -1.82 -14.25 -1.51
CA MET A 1 -2.28 -13.62 -2.76
C MET A 1 -1.07 -13.35 -3.64
N ASN A 2 -1.12 -13.72 -4.92
CA ASN A 2 -0.01 -13.38 -5.81
C ASN A 2 -0.20 -11.97 -6.37
N GLN A 3 0.83 -11.45 -7.03
CA GLN A 3 0.85 -10.08 -7.49
C GLN A 3 -0.25 -9.80 -8.53
N ASP A 4 -0.55 -10.77 -9.39
CA ASP A 4 -1.61 -10.59 -10.39
C ASP A 4 -2.98 -10.46 -9.73
N GLN A 5 -3.23 -11.24 -8.68
CA GLN A 5 -4.48 -11.16 -7.94
C GLN A 5 -4.61 -9.82 -7.22
N ILE A 6 -3.51 -9.33 -6.65
CA ILE A 6 -3.50 -8.04 -5.98
C ILE A 6 -3.80 -6.94 -6.99
N ALA A 7 -3.16 -6.96 -8.14
CA ALA A 7 -3.39 -5.94 -9.17
C ALA A 7 -4.84 -5.93 -9.64
N GLY A 8 -5.44 -7.12 -9.82
CA GLY A 8 -6.83 -7.22 -10.24
C GLY A 8 -7.83 -6.74 -9.20
N LYS A 9 -7.44 -6.77 -7.92
CA LYS A 9 -8.31 -6.34 -6.82
C LYS A 9 -7.95 -4.96 -6.28
N TRP A 10 -6.93 -4.32 -6.84
CA TRP A 10 -6.40 -3.09 -6.26
C TRP A 10 -7.45 -1.98 -6.15
N LYS A 11 -8.34 -1.88 -7.11
CA LYS A 11 -9.38 -0.87 -7.07
C LYS A 11 -10.25 -1.00 -5.80
N GLN A 12 -10.55 -2.22 -5.38
CA GLN A 12 -11.27 -2.46 -4.14
C GLN A 12 -10.39 -2.24 -2.92
N LEU A 13 -9.17 -2.77 -2.97
CA LEU A 13 -8.22 -2.65 -1.86
C LEU A 13 -7.80 -1.21 -1.62
N LYS A 14 -7.80 -0.39 -2.65
CA LYS A 14 -7.42 1.01 -2.52
C LYS A 14 -8.29 1.75 -1.51
N GLY A 15 -9.57 1.45 -1.46
CA GLY A 15 -10.46 2.05 -0.46
C GLY A 15 -10.05 1.70 0.96
N GLU A 16 -9.70 0.45 1.20
CA GLU A 16 -9.24 0.01 2.51
C GLU A 16 -7.88 0.61 2.85
N ALA A 17 -7.00 0.67 1.86
CA ALA A 17 -5.67 1.27 2.04
C ALA A 17 -5.80 2.74 2.44
N LYS A 18 -6.75 3.45 1.87
CA LYS A 18 -6.96 4.86 2.17
C LYS A 18 -7.46 5.05 3.60
N VAL A 19 -8.26 4.13 4.11
CA VAL A 19 -8.68 4.15 5.50
C VAL A 19 -7.50 3.90 6.43
N MET A 20 -6.67 2.91 6.09
CA MET A 20 -5.52 2.54 6.91
C MET A 20 -4.41 3.60 6.87
N TRP A 21 -4.16 4.17 5.69
CA TRP A 21 -3.09 5.16 5.49
C TRP A 21 -3.69 6.44 4.93
N GLY A 22 -4.39 7.18 5.80
CA GLY A 22 -5.14 8.36 5.39
C GLY A 22 -4.30 9.50 4.81
N LYS A 23 -2.98 9.50 5.07
CA LYS A 23 -2.10 10.50 4.50
C LYS A 23 -1.76 10.26 3.04
N LEU A 24 -2.02 9.06 2.53
CA LEU A 24 -1.78 8.75 1.13
C LEU A 24 -2.94 9.25 0.28
N THR A 25 -2.62 9.87 -0.86
CA THR A 25 -3.65 10.35 -1.78
C THR A 25 -4.11 9.24 -2.72
N ASP A 26 -5.28 9.44 -3.35
CA ASP A 26 -5.77 8.51 -4.35
C ASP A 26 -4.78 8.32 -5.49
N ASP A 27 -4.15 9.42 -5.93
CA ASP A 27 -3.18 9.36 -7.02
C ASP A 27 -1.96 8.53 -6.63
N GLU A 28 -1.49 8.69 -5.40
CA GLU A 28 -0.35 7.90 -4.92
C GLU A 28 -0.69 6.42 -4.85
N LEU A 29 -1.88 6.10 -4.37
CA LEU A 29 -2.32 4.71 -4.30
C LEU A 29 -2.51 4.12 -5.71
N ASP A 30 -3.01 4.91 -6.65
CA ASP A 30 -3.12 4.48 -8.05
C ASP A 30 -1.75 4.19 -8.64
N GLN A 31 -0.74 5.00 -8.32
CA GLN A 31 0.62 4.77 -8.78
C GLN A 31 1.23 3.50 -8.20
N ALA A 32 0.88 3.18 -6.96
CA ALA A 32 1.38 1.97 -6.32
C ALA A 32 0.84 0.71 -7.01
N GLN A 33 -0.37 0.74 -7.53
CA GLN A 33 -1.00 -0.34 -8.29
C GLN A 33 -0.98 -1.70 -7.57
N GLY A 34 -1.02 -1.65 -6.24
CA GLY A 34 -1.00 -2.87 -5.43
C GLY A 34 0.38 -3.51 -5.30
N GLN A 35 1.43 -2.84 -5.76
CA GLN A 35 2.78 -3.36 -5.61
C GLN A 35 3.29 -3.04 -4.22
N ALA A 36 3.63 -4.09 -3.46
CA ALA A 36 4.00 -3.95 -2.06
C ALA A 36 5.19 -3.01 -1.85
N GLU A 37 6.20 -3.10 -2.71
CA GLU A 37 7.38 -2.25 -2.58
C GLU A 37 7.07 -0.77 -2.75
N LYS A 38 6.24 -0.44 -3.74
CA LYS A 38 5.86 0.94 -3.99
C LYS A 38 5.00 1.48 -2.85
N LEU A 39 4.09 0.67 -2.35
CA LEU A 39 3.25 1.08 -1.23
C LEU A 39 4.08 1.31 0.03
N ALA A 40 5.02 0.41 0.31
CA ALA A 40 5.91 0.57 1.46
C ALA A 40 6.75 1.84 1.35
N ALA A 41 7.24 2.15 0.15
CA ALA A 41 8.01 3.37 -0.06
C ALA A 41 7.18 4.63 0.24
N LEU A 42 5.91 4.64 -0.18
CA LEU A 42 5.01 5.75 0.13
C LEU A 42 4.78 5.90 1.63
N ILE A 43 4.61 4.78 2.32
CA ILE A 43 4.40 4.78 3.77
C ILE A 43 5.64 5.34 4.48
N GLN A 44 6.83 4.92 4.06
CA GLN A 44 8.07 5.47 4.61
C GLN A 44 8.13 6.98 4.45
N GLU A 45 7.78 7.45 3.26
CA GLU A 45 7.89 8.85 2.92
C GLU A 45 6.88 9.72 3.68
N ARG A 46 5.63 9.25 3.76
CA ARG A 46 4.55 10.05 4.35
C ARG A 46 4.49 9.96 5.86
N TYR A 47 4.91 8.84 6.43
CA TYR A 47 4.80 8.60 7.87
C TYR A 47 6.15 8.58 8.58
N GLY A 48 7.24 8.71 7.84
CA GLY A 48 8.57 8.70 8.44
C GLY A 48 8.96 7.38 9.06
N LYS A 49 8.40 6.29 8.57
CA LYS A 49 8.68 4.95 9.11
C LYS A 49 9.90 4.33 8.48
N THR A 50 10.49 3.35 9.18
CA THR A 50 11.58 2.58 8.62
C THR A 50 11.06 1.66 7.53
N LYS A 51 11.98 1.17 6.69
CA LYS A 51 11.64 0.23 5.64
C LYS A 51 10.98 -1.03 6.22
N GLU A 52 11.52 -1.53 7.33
CA GLU A 52 10.99 -2.73 7.97
C GLU A 52 9.59 -2.51 8.50
N GLU A 53 9.35 -1.37 9.15
CA GLU A 53 8.02 -1.05 9.66
C GLU A 53 7.00 -0.94 8.52
N ALA A 54 7.37 -0.23 7.46
CA ALA A 54 6.48 -0.06 6.32
C ALA A 54 6.17 -1.39 5.64
N GLN A 55 7.19 -2.23 5.45
CA GLN A 55 7.00 -3.54 4.85
C GLN A 55 6.11 -4.44 5.71
N THR A 56 6.25 -4.36 7.02
CA THR A 56 5.41 -5.13 7.94
C THR A 56 3.96 -4.72 7.83
N GLU A 57 3.69 -3.42 7.78
CA GLU A 57 2.31 -2.93 7.63
C GLU A 57 1.70 -3.36 6.31
N VAL A 58 2.48 -3.26 5.22
CA VAL A 58 1.99 -3.69 3.91
C VAL A 58 1.71 -5.18 3.88
N ARG A 59 2.59 -5.96 4.48
CA ARG A 59 2.40 -7.42 4.55
C ARG A 59 1.11 -7.77 5.28
N LYS A 60 0.86 -7.13 6.41
CA LYS A 60 -0.36 -7.37 7.17
C LYS A 60 -1.60 -6.97 6.39
N PHE A 61 -1.49 -5.89 5.63
CA PHE A 61 -2.60 -5.41 4.82
C PHE A 61 -2.98 -6.43 3.74
N PHE A 62 -2.00 -7.06 3.11
CA PHE A 62 -2.25 -8.01 2.04
C PHE A 62 -2.48 -9.45 2.51
N ASP A 63 -2.25 -9.75 3.76
CA ASP A 63 -2.49 -11.10 4.30
C ASP A 63 -3.97 -11.44 4.44
#